data_82882a0f2c830fbaec429be5f4948f59
#
_entry.id   82882a0f2c830fbaec429be5f4948f59
#
_cell.length_a   1.000
_cell.length_b   1.000
_cell.length_c   1.000
_cell.angle_alpha   90.00
_cell.angle_beta   90.00
_cell.angle_gamma   90.00
#
_symmetry.space_group_name_H-M   'P 1'
#
loop_
_entity.id
_entity.type
_entity.pdbx_description
1 polymer ?
#
loop_
_entity_poly.entity_id
_entity_poly.type
_entity_poly.pdbx_seq_one_letter_code
_entity_poly.pdbx_strand_id
1 'polypeptide(L)'
;MTTKKLLLQTLALTFLVSAFLLFATGNLSQKNAYGSEICLQKPWNVDVKVQCDGDVVRYNLEENLTGNEAENVFFGRDGKLQLLREVKQMQLPFEAVCDYFLPNFYKNVVAHFAYVECDRADASVSFDGTFAYAKGHDGKKIDCEKLLADVLTAVGRKATINLPIIVDKAVTVDCLRRNTVLKGRFVTSFATSGANRSFNIEKCVKRLNGTAVGVGEKFSFNDIVGPRTEECGYKNAVVISDGKYVDGFGGGVCQVSTTLYNALLLGGFVPRAHRHTLVSGYVKPGFDAMVSYGTTDLSFVNDTDMPVYIGATTKNRQIVFCVYGVPNEYRIERESESERVPFETRYVSDETLGGGEQKVLVRGSDGVKSKSYLCYYDGETLVKRVLLRKDEYKKVDKVIAVPLQTDLDA
;
A
#
# COMPACT_ATOMS: atom_id res chain seq x y z
N MET A 1 -28.11 24.51 0.81
CA MET A 1 -28.89 24.26 2.04
C MET A 1 -30.24 24.93 1.88
N THR A 2 -31.34 24.19 1.85
CA THR A 2 -32.67 24.72 1.50
C THR A 2 -33.24 25.54 2.67
N THR A 3 -33.88 26.64 2.34
CA THR A 3 -34.56 27.58 3.25
C THR A 3 -35.46 26.91 4.30
N LYS A 4 -35.98 25.72 4.02
CA LYS A 4 -36.72 24.87 4.97
C LYS A 4 -35.89 24.36 6.15
N LYS A 5 -34.58 24.06 5.94
CA LYS A 5 -33.70 23.56 6.99
C LYS A 5 -33.28 24.69 7.94
N LEU A 6 -33.09 25.89 7.41
CA LEU A 6 -32.81 27.10 8.21
C LEU A 6 -34.02 27.53 9.07
N LEU A 7 -35.24 27.40 8.52
CA LEU A 7 -36.48 27.72 9.25
C LEU A 7 -36.76 26.73 10.38
N LEU A 8 -36.48 25.43 10.18
CA LEU A 8 -36.59 24.41 11.25
C LEU A 8 -35.54 24.62 12.35
N GLN A 9 -34.35 25.05 12.00
CA GLN A 9 -33.28 25.32 12.96
C GLN A 9 -33.55 26.55 13.81
N THR A 10 -34.11 27.63 13.21
CA THR A 10 -34.56 28.82 13.95
C THR A 10 -35.78 28.54 14.83
N LEU A 11 -36.72 27.70 14.37
CA LEU A 11 -37.88 27.29 15.19
C LEU A 11 -37.47 26.40 16.37
N ALA A 12 -36.49 25.47 16.18
CA ALA A 12 -35.96 24.64 17.24
C ALA A 12 -35.19 25.48 18.28
N LEU A 13 -34.43 26.48 17.83
CA LEU A 13 -33.69 27.39 18.71
C LEU A 13 -34.67 28.29 19.52
N THR A 14 -35.73 28.82 18.89
CA THR A 14 -36.77 29.62 19.56
C THR A 14 -37.59 28.77 20.54
N PHE A 15 -37.84 27.47 20.23
CA PHE A 15 -38.57 26.59 21.15
C PHE A 15 -37.72 26.22 22.38
N LEU A 16 -36.42 26.02 22.21
CA LEU A 16 -35.47 25.82 23.30
C LEU A 16 -35.32 27.06 24.16
N VAL A 17 -35.21 28.24 23.56
CA VAL A 17 -35.15 29.51 24.30
C VAL A 17 -36.45 29.75 25.07
N SER A 18 -37.65 29.45 24.51
CA SER A 18 -38.92 29.60 25.21
C SER A 18 -39.16 28.55 26.28
N ALA A 19 -38.78 27.28 26.06
CA ALA A 19 -38.81 26.25 27.09
C ALA A 19 -37.86 26.60 28.24
N PHE A 20 -36.77 27.22 27.92
CA PHE A 20 -35.74 27.69 28.81
C PHE A 20 -36.16 28.89 29.68
N LEU A 21 -36.85 29.88 29.08
CA LEU A 21 -37.45 30.96 29.82
C LEU A 21 -38.55 30.49 30.81
N LEU A 22 -39.33 29.46 30.43
CA LEU A 22 -40.32 28.85 31.32
C LEU A 22 -39.70 28.12 32.54
N PHE A 23 -38.51 27.49 32.36
CA PHE A 23 -37.79 26.86 33.46
C PHE A 23 -37.06 27.88 34.36
N ALA A 24 -36.53 28.97 33.78
CA ALA A 24 -35.87 30.04 34.52
C ALA A 24 -36.84 30.85 35.39
N THR A 25 -38.06 31.09 34.88
CA THR A 25 -39.11 31.86 35.60
C THR A 25 -39.78 31.03 36.68
N GLY A 26 -39.77 29.68 36.59
CA GLY A 26 -40.35 28.80 37.58
C GLY A 26 -39.58 28.72 38.93
N ASN A 27 -38.29 29.06 38.91
CA ASN A 27 -37.43 29.01 40.11
C ASN A 27 -37.16 30.34 40.81
N LEU A 28 -37.76 31.43 40.32
CA LEU A 28 -37.57 32.78 40.88
C LEU A 28 -38.54 33.15 42.00
N SER A 29 -39.36 32.23 42.48
CA SER A 29 -40.36 32.53 43.53
C SER A 29 -40.24 31.64 44.79
N GLN A 30 -39.05 31.56 45.36
CA GLN A 30 -38.91 31.23 46.79
C GLN A 30 -38.35 32.44 47.52
N LYS A 31 -39.25 33.34 47.95
CA LYS A 31 -38.98 34.29 49.01
C LYS A 31 -38.82 33.49 50.30
N ASN A 32 -37.61 33.37 50.79
CA ASN A 32 -37.38 32.90 52.15
C ASN A 32 -37.91 33.95 53.13
N ALA A 33 -38.60 33.47 54.20
CA ALA A 33 -39.32 34.26 55.19
C ALA A 33 -38.43 35.03 56.16
N TYR A 34 -37.17 35.25 55.86
CA TYR A 34 -36.27 36.12 56.61
C TYR A 34 -35.63 37.12 55.63
N GLY A 35 -36.07 38.37 55.81
CA GLY A 35 -35.67 39.50 54.96
C GLY A 35 -34.22 39.95 55.14
N SER A 36 -33.28 39.11 54.85
CA SER A 36 -31.90 39.47 54.56
C SER A 36 -31.64 39.33 53.07
N GLU A 37 -31.34 40.44 52.36
CA GLU A 37 -30.70 40.41 51.06
C GLU A 37 -29.41 39.60 51.23
N ILE A 38 -29.47 38.34 50.85
CA ILE A 38 -28.23 37.55 50.63
C ILE A 38 -27.68 38.20 49.33
N CYS A 39 -26.71 39.09 49.50
CA CYS A 39 -25.84 39.52 48.45
C CYS A 39 -25.12 38.24 47.93
N LEU A 40 -25.72 37.59 46.94
CA LEU A 40 -25.11 36.47 46.24
C LEU A 40 -23.85 37.05 45.60
N GLN A 41 -22.68 36.78 46.23
CA GLN A 41 -21.40 36.95 45.53
C GLN A 41 -21.54 36.21 44.24
N LYS A 42 -21.32 36.92 43.11
CA LYS A 42 -21.48 36.39 41.76
C LYS A 42 -20.61 35.11 41.55
N PRO A 43 -21.12 33.90 41.83
CA PRO A 43 -20.29 32.69 41.77
C PRO A 43 -20.13 32.14 40.33
N TRP A 44 -20.62 32.86 39.37
CA TRP A 44 -20.74 32.41 37.95
C TRP A 44 -19.71 33.05 37.01
N ASN A 45 -18.84 33.95 37.45
CA ASN A 45 -17.81 34.52 36.60
C ASN A 45 -16.83 33.44 36.13
N VAL A 46 -16.43 33.51 34.89
CA VAL A 46 -15.37 32.69 34.30
C VAL A 46 -14.17 33.61 34.09
N ASP A 47 -13.07 33.34 34.80
CA ASP A 47 -11.79 34.02 34.62
C ASP A 47 -10.71 32.95 34.43
N VAL A 48 -10.42 32.64 33.14
CA VAL A 48 -9.51 31.58 32.77
C VAL A 48 -8.35 32.10 31.91
N LYS A 49 -7.20 31.43 32.04
CA LYS A 49 -6.08 31.56 31.13
C LYS A 49 -5.99 30.25 30.33
N VAL A 50 -6.11 30.34 29.02
CA VAL A 50 -5.85 29.21 28.11
C VAL A 50 -4.46 29.36 27.57
N GLN A 51 -3.66 28.30 27.65
CA GLN A 51 -2.24 28.33 27.25
C GLN A 51 -1.86 27.16 26.33
N CYS A 52 -0.95 27.42 25.39
CA CYS A 52 -0.33 26.44 24.53
C CYS A 52 1.08 26.90 24.16
N ASP A 53 2.10 26.06 24.36
CA ASP A 53 3.50 26.28 23.98
C ASP A 53 4.07 27.66 24.41
N GLY A 54 3.63 28.15 25.59
CA GLY A 54 4.06 29.44 26.14
C GLY A 54 3.21 30.65 25.73
N ASP A 55 2.32 30.50 24.77
CA ASP A 55 1.31 31.49 24.44
C ASP A 55 0.11 31.37 25.38
N VAL A 56 -0.39 32.51 25.87
CA VAL A 56 -1.43 32.55 26.92
C VAL A 56 -2.49 33.60 26.56
N VAL A 57 -3.73 33.15 26.48
CA VAL A 57 -4.89 34.04 26.30
C VAL A 57 -5.73 34.02 27.56
N ARG A 58 -6.06 35.20 28.09
CA ARG A 58 -7.01 35.36 29.17
C ARG A 58 -8.41 35.59 28.62
N TYR A 59 -9.36 34.90 29.16
CA TYR A 59 -10.79 35.14 28.92
C TYR A 59 -11.50 35.38 30.26
N ASN A 60 -12.23 36.50 30.34
CA ASN A 60 -13.07 36.85 31.48
C ASN A 60 -14.50 37.12 30.98
N LEU A 61 -15.46 36.34 31.52
CA LEU A 61 -16.84 36.41 31.07
C LEU A 61 -17.49 37.79 31.33
N GLU A 62 -17.24 38.40 32.50
CA GLU A 62 -17.79 39.72 32.83
C GLU A 62 -17.30 40.80 31.88
N GLU A 63 -16.06 40.74 31.44
CA GLU A 63 -15.48 41.70 30.50
C GLU A 63 -16.06 41.56 29.08
N ASN A 64 -16.66 40.40 28.75
CA ASN A 64 -17.23 40.10 27.44
C ASN A 64 -18.77 40.15 27.39
N LEU A 65 -19.44 40.43 28.51
CA LEU A 65 -20.89 40.64 28.54
C LEU A 65 -21.24 42.06 28.08
N THR A 66 -22.23 42.18 27.19
CA THR A 66 -22.77 43.47 26.72
C THR A 66 -24.21 43.62 27.17
N GLY A 67 -24.52 44.67 27.92
CA GLY A 67 -25.90 45.05 28.24
C GLY A 67 -26.71 43.98 29.00
N ASN A 68 -27.92 43.67 28.52
CA ASN A 68 -28.90 42.78 29.17
C ASN A 68 -28.52 41.30 29.19
N GLU A 69 -27.38 40.91 28.60
CA GLU A 69 -26.92 39.50 28.56
C GLU A 69 -26.49 38.99 29.95
N ALA A 70 -26.13 39.89 30.85
CA ALA A 70 -25.71 39.53 32.24
C ALA A 70 -26.78 38.81 33.05
N GLU A 71 -28.06 39.04 32.74
CA GLU A 71 -29.20 38.41 33.46
C GLU A 71 -29.48 36.98 32.98
N ASN A 72 -29.06 36.61 31.78
CA ASN A 72 -29.44 35.34 31.13
C ASN A 72 -28.43 34.20 31.29
N VAL A 73 -27.28 34.42 31.89
CA VAL A 73 -26.17 33.45 31.95
C VAL A 73 -26.21 32.53 33.18
N PHE A 74 -27.37 32.42 33.89
CA PHE A 74 -27.41 31.68 35.16
C PHE A 74 -27.73 30.19 34.99
N PHE A 75 -26.68 29.33 34.86
CA PHE A 75 -26.80 27.89 34.97
C PHE A 75 -25.76 27.32 35.94
N GLY A 76 -26.20 26.40 36.80
CA GLY A 76 -25.31 25.54 37.53
C GLY A 76 -24.43 24.69 36.59
N ARG A 77 -23.25 24.29 37.09
CA ARG A 77 -22.26 23.50 36.32
C ARG A 77 -22.87 22.30 35.58
N ASP A 78 -23.75 21.55 36.25
CA ASP A 78 -24.35 20.33 35.68
C ASP A 78 -25.37 20.63 34.60
N GLY A 79 -26.15 21.69 34.75
CA GLY A 79 -27.13 22.13 33.74
C GLY A 79 -26.44 22.58 32.42
N LYS A 80 -25.31 23.30 32.51
CA LYS A 80 -24.54 23.68 31.32
C LYS A 80 -23.92 22.50 30.57
N LEU A 81 -23.42 21.50 31.30
CA LEU A 81 -22.88 20.28 30.69
C LEU A 81 -23.97 19.43 30.05
N GLN A 82 -25.17 19.37 30.65
CA GLN A 82 -26.30 18.69 30.03
C GLN A 82 -26.76 19.40 28.75
N LEU A 83 -26.89 20.71 28.79
CA LEU A 83 -27.29 21.51 27.63
C LEU A 83 -26.23 21.44 26.52
N LEU A 84 -24.94 21.39 26.83
CA LEU A 84 -23.88 21.17 25.85
C LEU A 84 -24.05 19.84 25.12
N ARG A 85 -24.45 18.76 25.80
CA ARG A 85 -24.75 17.46 25.19
C ARG A 85 -25.97 17.52 24.27
N GLU A 86 -27.03 18.25 24.67
CA GLU A 86 -28.23 18.42 23.88
C GLU A 86 -27.97 19.25 22.62
N VAL A 87 -27.22 20.35 22.76
CA VAL A 87 -26.84 21.22 21.62
C VAL A 87 -25.93 20.47 20.63
N LYS A 88 -25.08 19.56 21.10
CA LYS A 88 -24.28 18.70 20.23
C LYS A 88 -25.16 17.83 19.31
N GLN A 89 -26.29 17.32 19.82
CA GLN A 89 -27.23 16.52 19.03
C GLN A 89 -27.92 17.34 17.92
N MET A 90 -27.95 18.65 18.03
CA MET A 90 -28.56 19.56 17.05
C MET A 90 -27.62 19.90 15.88
N GLN A 91 -26.38 19.43 15.89
CA GLN A 91 -25.38 19.70 14.84
C GLN A 91 -25.15 21.20 14.54
N LEU A 92 -25.25 22.05 15.56
CA LEU A 92 -24.95 23.48 15.44
C LEU A 92 -23.43 23.68 15.20
N PRO A 93 -23.03 24.74 14.48
CA PRO A 93 -21.61 25.13 14.41
C PRO A 93 -21.05 25.39 15.81
N PHE A 94 -19.86 24.93 16.08
CA PHE A 94 -19.23 25.06 17.39
C PHE A 94 -19.10 26.54 17.83
N GLU A 95 -18.83 27.46 16.91
CA GLU A 95 -18.80 28.91 17.13
C GLU A 95 -20.10 29.38 17.77
N ALA A 96 -21.25 29.00 17.21
CA ALA A 96 -22.55 29.36 17.74
C ALA A 96 -22.82 28.76 19.14
N VAL A 97 -22.31 27.55 19.38
CA VAL A 97 -22.38 26.91 20.71
C VAL A 97 -21.51 27.64 21.71
N CYS A 98 -20.31 28.02 21.35
CA CYS A 98 -19.41 28.80 22.21
C CYS A 98 -20.01 30.16 22.58
N ASP A 99 -20.43 30.91 21.60
CA ASP A 99 -20.96 32.28 21.82
C ASP A 99 -22.26 32.30 22.62
N TYR A 100 -23.04 31.21 22.56
CA TYR A 100 -24.22 31.04 23.42
C TYR A 100 -23.87 30.92 24.92
N PHE A 101 -22.80 30.13 25.24
CA PHE A 101 -22.40 29.92 26.63
C PHE A 101 -21.42 30.98 27.17
N LEU A 102 -20.52 31.42 26.29
CA LEU A 102 -19.38 32.28 26.60
C LEU A 102 -19.22 33.31 25.45
N PRO A 103 -19.91 34.45 25.49
CA PRO A 103 -19.85 35.46 24.46
C PRO A 103 -18.42 35.84 24.08
N ASN A 104 -18.14 35.88 22.75
CA ASN A 104 -16.83 36.14 22.17
C ASN A 104 -15.72 35.14 22.52
N PHE A 105 -16.03 34.00 23.18
CA PHE A 105 -15.03 33.00 23.54
C PHE A 105 -14.35 32.39 22.30
N TYR A 106 -15.16 32.03 21.29
CA TYR A 106 -14.62 31.48 20.05
C TYR A 106 -13.64 32.47 19.42
N LYS A 107 -14.05 33.72 19.22
CA LYS A 107 -13.22 34.76 18.58
C LYS A 107 -11.96 35.08 19.40
N ASN A 108 -12.08 35.20 20.71
CA ASN A 108 -10.98 35.69 21.56
C ASN A 108 -10.00 34.58 21.98
N VAL A 109 -10.46 33.32 22.03
CA VAL A 109 -9.65 32.19 22.50
C VAL A 109 -9.41 31.17 21.39
N VAL A 110 -10.46 30.58 20.83
CA VAL A 110 -10.28 29.48 19.86
C VAL A 110 -9.61 29.98 18.59
N ALA A 111 -10.08 31.07 18.03
CA ALA A 111 -9.51 31.65 16.80
C ALA A 111 -8.04 32.13 17.00
N HIS A 112 -7.71 32.57 18.22
CA HIS A 112 -6.31 32.94 18.54
C HIS A 112 -5.35 31.76 18.37
N PHE A 113 -5.76 30.56 18.81
CA PHE A 113 -4.94 29.34 18.75
C PHE A 113 -5.08 28.58 17.43
N ALA A 114 -5.80 29.10 16.42
CA ALA A 114 -5.98 28.41 15.13
C ALA A 114 -4.66 28.06 14.43
N TYR A 115 -3.55 28.76 14.74
CA TYR A 115 -2.21 28.45 14.23
C TYR A 115 -1.67 27.08 14.67
N VAL A 116 -2.24 26.48 15.72
CA VAL A 116 -1.85 25.14 16.19
C VAL A 116 -2.41 24.05 15.28
N GLU A 117 -3.51 24.34 14.56
CA GLU A 117 -4.16 23.37 13.69
C GLU A 117 -3.36 23.15 12.41
N CYS A 118 -3.18 21.89 12.07
CA CYS A 118 -2.58 21.48 10.80
C CYS A 118 -3.18 20.14 10.36
N ASP A 119 -3.32 19.98 9.05
CA ASP A 119 -3.72 18.69 8.49
C ASP A 119 -2.61 17.67 8.63
N ARG A 120 -2.98 16.40 8.75
CA ARG A 120 -2.04 15.28 8.73
C ARG A 120 -1.39 15.15 7.37
N ALA A 121 -0.09 14.97 7.35
CA ALA A 121 0.64 14.54 6.18
C ALA A 121 1.43 13.27 6.50
N ASP A 122 1.09 12.17 5.85
CA ASP A 122 1.81 10.90 6.01
C ASP A 122 3.20 10.98 5.38
N ALA A 123 4.17 10.28 5.97
CA ALA A 123 5.46 10.05 5.32
C ALA A 123 5.22 9.35 3.98
N SER A 124 6.04 9.66 3.00
CA SER A 124 5.98 9.06 1.69
C SER A 124 7.28 8.34 1.33
N VAL A 125 7.17 7.39 0.42
CA VAL A 125 8.29 6.63 -0.12
C VAL A 125 8.23 6.65 -1.64
N SER A 126 9.36 6.90 -2.27
CA SER A 126 9.56 6.71 -3.71
C SER A 126 10.63 5.66 -3.95
N PHE A 127 10.53 4.97 -5.08
CA PHE A 127 11.42 3.88 -5.44
C PHE A 127 11.71 3.91 -6.95
N ASP A 128 12.99 4.07 -7.30
CA ASP A 128 13.51 4.02 -8.68
C ASP A 128 14.57 2.91 -8.87
N GLY A 129 14.63 1.97 -7.92
CA GLY A 129 15.69 1.00 -7.69
C GLY A 129 16.42 1.25 -6.37
N THR A 130 16.24 2.46 -5.80
CA THR A 130 16.65 2.86 -4.46
C THR A 130 15.48 3.53 -3.74
N PHE A 131 15.41 3.38 -2.42
CA PHE A 131 14.35 4.00 -1.63
C PHE A 131 14.73 5.43 -1.21
N ALA A 132 13.84 6.38 -1.48
CA ALA A 132 13.88 7.71 -0.90
C ALA A 132 12.63 7.94 -0.04
N TYR A 133 12.80 8.47 1.17
CA TYR A 133 11.74 8.68 2.13
C TYR A 133 11.61 10.17 2.45
N ALA A 134 10.38 10.69 2.38
CA ALA A 134 10.03 12.02 2.86
C ALA A 134 9.29 11.92 4.19
N LYS A 135 9.61 12.80 5.14
CA LYS A 135 8.95 12.85 6.45
C LYS A 135 7.55 13.41 6.31
N GLY A 136 6.62 12.84 7.05
CA GLY A 136 5.31 13.40 7.33
C GLY A 136 5.27 14.14 8.67
N HIS A 137 4.10 14.62 9.03
CA HIS A 137 3.80 15.20 10.35
C HIS A 137 2.39 14.86 10.79
N ASP A 138 2.21 14.76 12.11
CA ASP A 138 0.90 14.55 12.71
C ASP A 138 -0.04 15.73 12.41
N GLY A 139 -1.31 15.41 12.16
CA GLY A 139 -2.37 16.39 12.17
C GLY A 139 -2.69 16.83 13.60
N LYS A 140 -3.07 18.08 13.77
CA LYS A 140 -3.48 18.65 15.06
C LYS A 140 -4.76 19.43 14.86
N LYS A 141 -5.72 19.25 15.78
CA LYS A 141 -6.95 20.03 15.85
C LYS A 141 -7.24 20.39 17.30
N ILE A 142 -7.77 21.59 17.53
CA ILE A 142 -8.22 21.99 18.87
C ILE A 142 -9.41 21.11 19.23
N ASP A 143 -9.34 20.46 20.40
CA ASP A 143 -10.49 19.79 20.99
C ASP A 143 -11.42 20.83 21.62
N CYS A 144 -12.19 21.47 20.76
CA CYS A 144 -13.06 22.56 21.13
C CYS A 144 -14.12 22.15 22.17
N GLU A 145 -14.62 20.91 22.09
CA GLU A 145 -15.62 20.41 23.06
C GLU A 145 -15.00 20.26 24.45
N LYS A 146 -13.83 19.68 24.52
CA LYS A 146 -13.09 19.53 25.77
C LYS A 146 -12.68 20.90 26.32
N LEU A 147 -12.20 21.82 25.48
CA LEU A 147 -11.84 23.17 25.90
C LEU A 147 -13.04 23.88 26.53
N LEU A 148 -14.20 23.88 25.87
CA LEU A 148 -15.41 24.49 26.40
C LEU A 148 -15.86 23.84 27.71
N ALA A 149 -15.80 22.50 27.81
CA ALA A 149 -16.11 21.78 29.02
C ALA A 149 -15.16 22.15 30.17
N ASP A 150 -13.86 22.24 29.91
CA ASP A 150 -12.84 22.60 30.90
C ASP A 150 -13.07 24.05 31.41
N VAL A 151 -13.37 24.99 30.51
CA VAL A 151 -13.72 26.37 30.86
C VAL A 151 -14.99 26.43 31.72
N LEU A 152 -16.05 25.70 31.34
CA LEU A 152 -17.31 25.66 32.12
C LEU A 152 -17.13 25.01 33.50
N THR A 153 -16.15 24.13 33.67
CA THR A 153 -15.82 23.58 35.01
C THR A 153 -15.10 24.57 35.91
N ALA A 154 -14.51 25.63 35.34
CA ALA A 154 -13.80 26.67 36.05
C ALA A 154 -14.67 27.85 36.48
N VAL A 155 -16.01 27.76 36.31
CA VAL A 155 -16.95 28.79 36.74
C VAL A 155 -16.78 29.07 38.25
N GLY A 156 -16.73 30.35 38.59
CA GLY A 156 -16.59 30.83 39.97
C GLY A 156 -15.17 30.77 40.56
N ARG A 157 -14.16 30.43 39.73
CA ARG A 157 -12.76 30.40 40.15
C ARG A 157 -11.82 30.83 39.02
N LYS A 158 -10.65 31.35 39.39
CA LYS A 158 -9.57 31.54 38.45
C LYS A 158 -8.91 30.21 38.11
N ALA A 159 -8.69 29.92 36.83
CA ALA A 159 -8.05 28.70 36.39
C ALA A 159 -7.11 28.93 35.22
N THR A 160 -6.11 28.08 35.11
CA THR A 160 -5.27 27.97 33.90
C THR A 160 -5.59 26.63 33.24
N ILE A 161 -5.90 26.66 31.95
CA ILE A 161 -6.30 25.52 31.13
C ILE A 161 -5.25 25.35 30.04
N ASN A 162 -4.64 24.17 29.95
CA ASN A 162 -3.84 23.82 28.78
C ASN A 162 -4.76 23.55 27.60
N LEU A 163 -4.45 24.15 26.43
CA LEU A 163 -5.25 23.96 25.23
C LEU A 163 -5.35 22.45 24.89
N PRO A 164 -6.54 21.85 24.91
CA PRO A 164 -6.67 20.45 24.56
C PRO A 164 -6.56 20.29 23.02
N ILE A 165 -5.68 19.35 22.60
CA ILE A 165 -5.39 19.11 21.18
C ILE A 165 -5.66 17.64 20.87
N ILE A 166 -6.44 17.39 19.83
CA ILE A 166 -6.59 16.07 19.19
C ILE A 166 -5.43 15.90 18.21
N VAL A 167 -4.68 14.81 18.37
CA VAL A 167 -3.55 14.48 17.47
C VAL A 167 -3.96 13.32 16.59
N ASP A 168 -4.00 13.57 15.27
CA ASP A 168 -4.16 12.53 14.25
C ASP A 168 -2.77 12.06 13.79
N LYS A 169 -2.41 10.84 14.19
CA LYS A 169 -1.07 10.29 13.98
C LYS A 169 -0.80 9.98 12.53
N ALA A 170 0.25 10.57 11.98
CA ALA A 170 0.74 10.28 10.64
C ALA A 170 1.51 8.95 10.58
N VAL A 171 1.52 8.34 9.39
CA VAL A 171 2.45 7.26 9.08
C VAL A 171 3.89 7.83 9.12
N THR A 172 4.77 7.18 9.86
CA THR A 172 6.15 7.62 10.02
C THR A 172 7.09 6.98 9.00
N VAL A 173 8.24 7.61 8.74
CA VAL A 173 9.33 7.01 7.92
C VAL A 173 9.75 5.65 8.47
N ASP A 174 9.80 5.48 9.78
CA ASP A 174 10.19 4.20 10.40
C ASP A 174 9.14 3.11 10.17
N CYS A 175 7.85 3.48 10.11
CA CYS A 175 6.79 2.55 9.69
C CYS A 175 7.00 2.11 8.25
N LEU A 176 7.27 3.05 7.33
CA LEU A 176 7.54 2.74 5.93
C LEU A 176 8.78 1.85 5.77
N ARG A 177 9.89 2.15 6.47
CA ARG A 177 11.11 1.34 6.42
C ARG A 177 10.91 -0.09 6.90
N ARG A 178 10.14 -0.30 7.96
CA ARG A 178 9.80 -1.66 8.44
C ARG A 178 8.96 -2.45 7.44
N ASN A 179 8.21 -1.76 6.57
CA ASN A 179 7.33 -2.34 5.58
C ASN A 179 7.91 -2.31 4.14
N THR A 180 9.17 -1.91 3.98
CA THR A 180 9.89 -1.93 2.70
C THR A 180 11.18 -2.74 2.78
N VAL A 181 11.13 -3.88 3.49
CA VAL A 181 12.28 -4.78 3.63
C VAL A 181 12.42 -5.70 2.43
N LEU A 182 13.63 -6.24 2.22
CA LEU A 182 13.88 -7.25 1.19
C LEU A 182 13.15 -8.54 1.55
N LYS A 183 12.14 -8.92 0.77
CA LYS A 183 11.35 -10.14 0.93
C LYS A 183 11.91 -11.31 0.15
N GLY A 184 12.33 -11.06 -1.08
CA GLY A 184 12.82 -12.10 -1.98
C GLY A 184 13.86 -11.57 -2.94
N ARG A 185 14.88 -12.40 -3.21
CA ARG A 185 15.95 -12.08 -4.16
C ARG A 185 16.26 -13.31 -5.00
N PHE A 186 16.38 -13.11 -6.30
CA PHE A 186 16.80 -14.17 -7.18
C PHE A 186 17.76 -13.69 -8.27
N VAL A 187 18.64 -14.59 -8.72
CA VAL A 187 19.71 -14.29 -9.69
C VAL A 187 19.79 -15.38 -10.73
N THR A 188 19.90 -15.00 -11.99
CA THR A 188 20.28 -15.91 -13.08
C THR A 188 21.42 -15.35 -13.90
N SER A 189 22.27 -16.23 -14.45
CA SER A 189 23.40 -15.83 -15.31
C SER A 189 23.01 -15.86 -16.78
N PHE A 190 23.46 -14.86 -17.54
CA PHE A 190 23.42 -14.84 -19.00
C PHE A 190 24.82 -14.69 -19.61
N ALA A 191 25.86 -15.20 -18.91
CA ALA A 191 27.27 -15.05 -19.29
C ALA A 191 27.58 -15.59 -20.69
N THR A 192 26.90 -16.66 -21.11
CA THR A 192 27.09 -17.30 -22.44
C THR A 192 26.24 -16.67 -23.56
N SER A 193 25.47 -15.61 -23.27
CA SER A 193 24.59 -14.97 -24.25
C SER A 193 25.39 -14.09 -25.21
N GLY A 194 25.01 -14.13 -26.49
CA GLY A 194 25.52 -13.19 -27.51
C GLY A 194 25.07 -11.74 -27.26
N ALA A 195 25.63 -10.80 -28.00
CA ALA A 195 25.41 -9.36 -27.81
C ALA A 195 23.92 -8.95 -27.89
N ASN A 196 23.19 -9.40 -28.90
CA ASN A 196 21.77 -9.06 -29.09
C ASN A 196 20.90 -9.58 -27.95
N ARG A 197 21.12 -10.83 -27.53
CA ARG A 197 20.39 -11.42 -26.40
C ARG A 197 20.67 -10.66 -25.10
N SER A 198 21.93 -10.31 -24.84
CA SER A 198 22.33 -9.51 -23.68
C SER A 198 21.64 -8.14 -23.69
N PHE A 199 21.65 -7.45 -24.83
CA PHE A 199 20.97 -6.17 -25.00
C PHE A 199 19.46 -6.26 -24.68
N ASN A 200 18.78 -7.30 -25.18
CA ASN A 200 17.35 -7.51 -24.92
C ASN A 200 17.07 -7.74 -23.43
N ILE A 201 17.93 -8.52 -22.75
CA ILE A 201 17.84 -8.77 -21.31
C ILE A 201 17.99 -7.46 -20.53
N GLU A 202 19.03 -6.69 -20.79
CA GLU A 202 19.34 -5.45 -20.09
C GLU A 202 18.22 -4.41 -20.29
N LYS A 203 17.72 -4.28 -21.53
CA LYS A 203 16.58 -3.43 -21.86
C LYS A 203 15.32 -3.82 -21.07
N CYS A 204 15.02 -5.11 -21.02
CA CYS A 204 13.85 -5.62 -20.30
C CYS A 204 13.99 -5.39 -18.78
N VAL A 205 15.14 -5.69 -18.18
CA VAL A 205 15.43 -5.46 -16.79
C VAL A 205 15.30 -3.99 -16.40
N LYS A 206 15.81 -3.08 -17.23
CA LYS A 206 15.70 -1.63 -17.01
C LYS A 206 14.25 -1.15 -16.96
N ARG A 207 13.34 -1.72 -17.77
CA ARG A 207 11.91 -1.35 -17.73
C ARG A 207 11.19 -1.80 -16.47
N LEU A 208 11.63 -2.88 -15.86
CA LEU A 208 11.04 -3.45 -14.65
C LEU A 208 11.59 -2.85 -13.36
N ASN A 209 12.79 -2.24 -13.44
CA ASN A 209 13.39 -1.60 -12.27
C ASN A 209 12.58 -0.39 -11.82
N GLY A 210 12.35 -0.26 -10.52
CA GLY A 210 11.59 0.85 -9.94
C GLY A 210 10.08 0.65 -9.96
N THR A 211 9.57 -0.53 -10.36
CA THR A 211 8.14 -0.81 -10.35
C THR A 211 7.62 -0.85 -8.93
N ALA A 212 6.57 -0.07 -8.64
CA ALA A 212 5.77 -0.17 -7.44
C ALA A 212 4.39 -0.73 -7.80
N VAL A 213 3.89 -1.65 -6.98
CA VAL A 213 2.56 -2.26 -7.12
C VAL A 213 1.76 -1.92 -5.88
N GLY A 214 0.76 -1.06 -6.01
CA GLY A 214 -0.11 -0.60 -4.91
C GLY A 214 -0.93 -1.74 -4.29
N VAL A 215 -1.53 -1.47 -3.14
CA VAL A 215 -2.44 -2.42 -2.46
C VAL A 215 -3.62 -2.74 -3.37
N GLY A 216 -3.90 -4.03 -3.59
CA GLY A 216 -4.96 -4.50 -4.49
C GLY A 216 -4.66 -4.32 -5.99
N GLU A 217 -3.52 -3.71 -6.35
CA GLU A 217 -3.13 -3.49 -7.74
C GLU A 217 -2.60 -4.77 -8.39
N LYS A 218 -2.88 -4.91 -9.68
CA LYS A 218 -2.38 -6.00 -10.49
C LYS A 218 -1.08 -5.62 -11.18
N PHE A 219 -0.04 -6.42 -10.98
CA PHE A 219 1.17 -6.41 -11.79
C PHE A 219 0.99 -7.24 -13.04
N SER A 220 1.43 -6.73 -14.20
CA SER A 220 1.55 -7.45 -15.47
C SER A 220 2.92 -7.19 -16.07
N PHE A 221 3.69 -8.26 -16.29
CA PHE A 221 4.99 -8.17 -16.95
C PHE A 221 4.86 -7.61 -18.37
N ASN A 222 3.84 -8.06 -19.10
CA ASN A 222 3.63 -7.65 -20.48
C ASN A 222 3.24 -6.17 -20.61
N ASP A 223 2.45 -5.64 -19.67
CA ASP A 223 2.04 -4.23 -19.70
C ASP A 223 3.24 -3.31 -19.47
N ILE A 224 4.16 -3.67 -18.57
CA ILE A 224 5.36 -2.88 -18.28
C ILE A 224 6.41 -3.00 -19.40
N VAL A 225 6.66 -4.22 -19.87
CA VAL A 225 7.73 -4.48 -20.86
C VAL A 225 7.31 -4.15 -22.28
N GLY A 226 6.02 -4.30 -22.62
CA GLY A 226 5.45 -4.03 -23.95
C GLY A 226 5.80 -5.08 -25.01
N PRO A 227 5.49 -4.81 -26.29
CA PRO A 227 5.81 -5.69 -27.41
C PRO A 227 7.31 -5.90 -27.60
N ARG A 228 7.69 -7.10 -28.07
CA ARG A 228 9.09 -7.47 -28.35
C ARG A 228 9.34 -7.44 -29.85
N THR A 229 9.23 -6.25 -30.43
CA THR A 229 9.39 -6.04 -31.85
C THR A 229 10.63 -5.18 -32.15
N GLU A 230 11.01 -5.08 -33.42
CA GLU A 230 12.10 -4.22 -33.87
C GLU A 230 11.79 -2.75 -33.62
N GLU A 231 10.55 -2.31 -33.87
CA GLU A 231 10.07 -0.94 -33.65
C GLU A 231 10.15 -0.57 -32.17
N CYS A 232 9.96 -1.55 -31.28
CA CYS A 232 10.17 -1.37 -29.83
C CYS A 232 11.64 -1.45 -29.43
N GLY A 233 12.57 -1.59 -30.42
CA GLY A 233 14.01 -1.61 -30.25
C GLY A 233 14.55 -2.90 -29.64
N TYR A 234 13.87 -4.04 -29.81
CA TYR A 234 14.43 -5.35 -29.51
C TYR A 234 15.25 -5.86 -30.69
N LYS A 235 16.28 -6.64 -30.39
CA LYS A 235 17.18 -7.21 -31.39
C LYS A 235 16.84 -8.66 -31.66
N ASN A 236 17.14 -9.11 -32.89
CA ASN A 236 16.99 -10.51 -33.28
C ASN A 236 17.99 -11.38 -32.51
N ALA A 237 17.47 -12.44 -31.85
CA ALA A 237 18.26 -13.42 -31.12
C ALA A 237 17.45 -14.72 -31.00
N VAL A 238 18.10 -15.81 -30.60
CA VAL A 238 17.44 -17.10 -30.48
C VAL A 238 16.30 -17.06 -29.46
N VAL A 239 15.12 -17.48 -29.90
CA VAL A 239 13.89 -17.70 -29.09
C VAL A 239 13.44 -19.15 -29.20
N ILE A 240 12.55 -19.57 -28.29
CA ILE A 240 11.85 -20.86 -28.38
C ILE A 240 10.46 -20.60 -28.91
N SER A 241 10.14 -21.13 -30.12
CA SER A 241 8.82 -21.13 -30.71
C SER A 241 8.43 -22.56 -31.11
N ASP A 242 7.25 -22.99 -30.71
CA ASP A 242 6.70 -24.33 -31.00
C ASP A 242 7.62 -25.50 -30.65
N GLY A 243 8.42 -25.34 -29.59
CA GLY A 243 9.38 -26.34 -29.14
C GLY A 243 10.64 -26.43 -30.00
N LYS A 244 10.98 -25.40 -30.78
CA LYS A 244 12.20 -25.28 -31.56
C LYS A 244 12.92 -23.98 -31.25
N TYR A 245 14.24 -23.99 -31.40
CA TYR A 245 15.06 -22.79 -31.37
C TYR A 245 15.03 -22.12 -32.73
N VAL A 246 14.54 -20.90 -32.78
CA VAL A 246 14.45 -20.09 -34.01
C VAL A 246 14.97 -18.67 -33.72
N ASP A 247 15.33 -17.94 -34.78
CA ASP A 247 15.67 -16.54 -34.68
C ASP A 247 14.39 -15.69 -34.54
N GLY A 248 14.39 -14.73 -33.63
CA GLY A 248 13.24 -13.86 -33.39
C GLY A 248 13.59 -12.70 -32.48
N PHE A 249 12.73 -11.67 -32.46
CA PHE A 249 12.93 -10.50 -31.64
C PHE A 249 12.65 -10.80 -30.14
N GLY A 250 13.45 -10.20 -29.25
CA GLY A 250 13.25 -10.32 -27.81
C GLY A 250 13.81 -11.60 -27.18
N GLY A 251 14.68 -12.35 -27.88
CA GLY A 251 15.37 -13.48 -27.27
C GLY A 251 16.06 -13.07 -25.96
N GLY A 252 15.81 -13.83 -24.89
CA GLY A 252 16.29 -13.56 -23.53
C GLY A 252 15.23 -13.01 -22.56
N VAL A 253 14.10 -12.44 -23.02
CA VAL A 253 13.05 -11.86 -22.18
C VAL A 253 12.41 -12.89 -21.24
N CYS A 254 12.21 -14.14 -21.67
CA CYS A 254 11.70 -15.21 -20.81
C CYS A 254 12.65 -15.57 -19.67
N GLN A 255 13.97 -15.33 -19.80
CA GLN A 255 14.89 -15.48 -18.66
C GLN A 255 14.66 -14.36 -17.64
N VAL A 256 14.35 -13.15 -18.09
CA VAL A 256 14.03 -12.01 -17.21
C VAL A 256 12.76 -12.30 -16.41
N SER A 257 11.66 -12.69 -17.09
CA SER A 257 10.41 -13.05 -16.39
C SER A 257 10.58 -14.22 -15.43
N THR A 258 11.36 -15.23 -15.79
CA THR A 258 11.68 -16.36 -14.91
C THR A 258 12.47 -15.92 -13.68
N THR A 259 13.42 -14.98 -13.83
CA THR A 259 14.19 -14.48 -12.69
C THR A 259 13.29 -13.70 -11.73
N LEU A 260 12.43 -12.83 -12.26
CA LEU A 260 11.43 -12.11 -11.47
C LEU A 260 10.44 -13.05 -10.78
N TYR A 261 9.91 -14.05 -11.51
CA TYR A 261 9.00 -15.05 -10.95
C TYR A 261 9.58 -15.71 -9.68
N ASN A 262 10.85 -16.11 -9.75
CA ASN A 262 11.50 -16.72 -8.63
C ASN A 262 11.77 -15.76 -7.46
N ALA A 263 12.08 -14.50 -7.74
CA ALA A 263 12.18 -13.48 -6.70
C ALA A 263 10.83 -13.25 -6.00
N LEU A 264 9.73 -13.23 -6.76
CA LEU A 264 8.36 -13.12 -6.24
C LEU A 264 8.00 -14.33 -5.38
N LEU A 265 8.29 -15.57 -5.81
CA LEU A 265 8.05 -16.79 -5.02
C LEU A 265 8.78 -16.74 -3.67
N LEU A 266 10.06 -16.35 -3.66
CA LEU A 266 10.84 -16.18 -2.44
C LEU A 266 10.33 -15.01 -1.57
N GLY A 267 9.68 -14.02 -2.19
CA GLY A 267 9.01 -12.92 -1.53
C GLY A 267 7.62 -13.25 -0.98
N GLY A 268 7.15 -14.51 -1.13
CA GLY A 268 5.86 -14.96 -0.60
C GLY A 268 4.69 -14.74 -1.55
N PHE A 269 4.93 -14.30 -2.79
CA PHE A 269 3.90 -14.17 -3.81
C PHE A 269 3.84 -15.42 -4.68
N VAL A 270 2.65 -15.80 -5.11
CA VAL A 270 2.43 -16.91 -6.05
C VAL A 270 1.84 -16.35 -7.35
N PRO A 271 2.70 -15.83 -8.26
CA PRO A 271 2.23 -15.24 -9.50
C PRO A 271 1.60 -16.28 -10.42
N ARG A 272 0.64 -15.84 -11.24
CA ARG A 272 0.22 -16.60 -12.40
C ARG A 272 1.36 -16.64 -13.41
N ALA A 273 1.85 -17.84 -13.72
CA ALA A 273 2.96 -18.07 -14.63
C ALA A 273 2.73 -19.33 -15.48
N HIS A 274 3.30 -19.35 -16.65
CA HIS A 274 3.25 -20.48 -17.58
C HIS A 274 4.64 -21.09 -17.75
N ARG A 275 4.72 -22.42 -17.89
CA ARG A 275 5.98 -23.09 -18.19
C ARG A 275 6.43 -22.93 -19.63
N HIS A 276 7.71 -23.10 -19.89
CA HIS A 276 8.22 -23.29 -21.24
C HIS A 276 7.86 -24.65 -21.81
N THR A 277 7.91 -24.78 -23.11
CA THR A 277 7.75 -26.07 -23.79
C THR A 277 8.94 -26.98 -23.54
N LEU A 278 10.16 -26.41 -23.55
CA LEU A 278 11.43 -27.09 -23.32
C LEU A 278 12.01 -26.69 -21.95
N VAL A 279 12.85 -27.57 -21.40
CA VAL A 279 13.58 -27.25 -20.15
C VAL A 279 14.50 -26.05 -20.38
N SER A 280 14.45 -25.06 -19.50
CA SER A 280 15.39 -23.93 -19.50
C SER A 280 16.61 -24.23 -18.63
N GLY A 281 17.81 -23.91 -19.14
CA GLY A 281 19.06 -24.23 -18.44
C GLY A 281 19.45 -23.26 -17.31
N TYR A 282 18.66 -22.21 -17.02
CA TYR A 282 18.98 -21.17 -16.03
C TYR A 282 18.19 -21.28 -14.73
N VAL A 283 17.23 -22.21 -14.63
CA VAL A 283 16.51 -22.57 -13.40
C VAL A 283 16.22 -24.05 -13.35
N LYS A 284 15.93 -24.58 -12.15
CA LYS A 284 15.44 -25.95 -11.99
C LYS A 284 14.05 -26.10 -12.64
N PRO A 285 13.71 -27.28 -13.21
CA PRO A 285 12.38 -27.57 -13.74
C PRO A 285 11.27 -27.22 -12.74
N GLY A 286 10.17 -26.65 -13.22
CA GLY A 286 9.05 -26.23 -12.38
C GLY A 286 9.14 -24.79 -11.86
N PHE A 287 10.20 -24.04 -12.16
CA PHE A 287 10.39 -22.66 -11.70
C PHE A 287 10.62 -21.65 -12.83
N ASP A 288 10.30 -22.01 -14.04
CA ASP A 288 10.34 -21.12 -15.18
C ASP A 288 9.00 -20.38 -15.36
N ALA A 289 9.07 -19.22 -16.01
CA ALA A 289 7.91 -18.40 -16.36
C ALA A 289 8.06 -17.86 -17.77
N MET A 290 7.35 -18.50 -18.70
CA MET A 290 7.27 -18.07 -20.09
C MET A 290 6.37 -16.83 -20.20
N VAL A 291 6.76 -15.88 -21.05
CA VAL A 291 5.95 -14.73 -21.44
C VAL A 291 5.95 -14.54 -22.95
N SER A 292 4.77 -14.21 -23.49
CA SER A 292 4.56 -13.84 -24.89
C SER A 292 3.54 -12.71 -24.95
N TYR A 293 3.89 -11.62 -25.63
CA TYR A 293 3.02 -10.45 -25.66
C TYR A 293 1.68 -10.78 -26.34
N GLY A 294 0.59 -10.38 -25.67
CA GLY A 294 -0.77 -10.63 -26.13
C GLY A 294 -1.33 -12.02 -25.83
N THR A 295 -0.51 -12.99 -25.38
CA THR A 295 -0.98 -14.38 -25.16
C THR A 295 -0.64 -14.94 -23.79
N THR A 296 0.58 -14.76 -23.32
CA THR A 296 1.07 -15.39 -22.07
C THR A 296 1.78 -14.37 -21.21
N ASP A 297 1.38 -14.24 -19.96
CA ASP A 297 1.89 -13.22 -19.05
C ASP A 297 2.36 -13.81 -17.73
N LEU A 298 3.24 -13.08 -17.05
CA LEU A 298 3.57 -13.22 -15.65
C LEU A 298 2.84 -12.12 -14.88
N SER A 299 1.91 -12.48 -14.02
CA SER A 299 1.09 -11.50 -13.31
C SER A 299 0.77 -11.93 -11.87
N PHE A 300 0.59 -10.96 -10.98
CA PHE A 300 0.06 -11.17 -9.63
C PHE A 300 -0.74 -9.94 -9.18
N VAL A 301 -1.52 -10.09 -8.14
CA VAL A 301 -2.18 -9.00 -7.43
C VAL A 301 -1.45 -8.81 -6.10
N ASN A 302 -1.16 -7.58 -5.72
CA ASN A 302 -0.64 -7.30 -4.39
C ASN A 302 -1.79 -7.39 -3.38
N ASP A 303 -1.86 -8.51 -2.68
CA ASP A 303 -2.84 -8.81 -1.63
C ASP A 303 -2.34 -8.48 -0.21
N THR A 304 -1.21 -7.76 -0.11
CA THR A 304 -0.69 -7.27 1.16
C THR A 304 -1.23 -5.87 1.49
N ASP A 305 -1.10 -5.45 2.75
CA ASP A 305 -1.60 -4.16 3.25
C ASP A 305 -0.72 -2.96 2.86
N MET A 306 0.40 -3.20 2.16
CA MET A 306 1.37 -2.17 1.78
C MET A 306 1.84 -2.36 0.34
N PRO A 307 2.34 -1.32 -0.33
CA PRO A 307 2.92 -1.44 -1.66
C PRO A 307 4.10 -2.42 -1.71
N VAL A 308 4.21 -3.11 -2.85
CA VAL A 308 5.33 -4.01 -3.19
C VAL A 308 6.21 -3.32 -4.21
N TYR A 309 7.53 -3.39 -4.02
CA TYR A 309 8.50 -2.74 -4.90
C TYR A 309 9.41 -3.77 -5.56
N ILE A 310 9.67 -3.60 -6.85
CA ILE A 310 10.49 -4.50 -7.67
C ILE A 310 11.75 -3.76 -8.10
N GLY A 311 12.88 -4.10 -7.50
CA GLY A 311 14.21 -3.68 -7.92
C GLY A 311 14.81 -4.68 -8.91
N ALA A 312 15.38 -4.18 -9.99
CA ALA A 312 15.96 -5.00 -11.04
C ALA A 312 17.28 -4.41 -11.54
N THR A 313 18.31 -5.23 -11.65
CA THR A 313 19.59 -4.79 -12.20
C THR A 313 20.30 -5.90 -12.96
N THR A 314 21.17 -5.50 -13.86
CA THR A 314 22.15 -6.41 -14.48
C THR A 314 23.55 -6.03 -14.02
N LYS A 315 24.29 -6.99 -13.49
CA LYS A 315 25.67 -6.82 -13.06
C LYS A 315 26.47 -8.08 -13.36
N ASN A 316 27.67 -7.95 -13.94
CA ASN A 316 28.55 -9.07 -14.26
C ASN A 316 27.85 -10.18 -15.07
N ARG A 317 27.03 -9.80 -16.07
CA ARG A 317 26.20 -10.70 -16.90
C ARG A 317 25.28 -11.61 -16.06
N GLN A 318 24.78 -11.07 -14.96
CA GLN A 318 23.75 -11.67 -14.14
C GLN A 318 22.53 -10.75 -14.11
N ILE A 319 21.33 -11.33 -14.13
CA ILE A 319 20.06 -10.66 -13.85
C ILE A 319 19.83 -10.82 -12.35
N VAL A 320 19.56 -9.71 -11.66
CA VAL A 320 19.22 -9.71 -10.24
C VAL A 320 17.85 -9.04 -10.09
N PHE A 321 16.90 -9.73 -9.47
CA PHE A 321 15.68 -9.15 -8.99
C PHE A 321 15.61 -9.17 -7.46
N CYS A 322 15.14 -8.08 -6.91
CA CYS A 322 14.82 -7.90 -5.49
C CYS A 322 13.35 -7.48 -5.36
N VAL A 323 12.61 -8.13 -4.48
CA VAL A 323 11.22 -7.80 -4.16
C VAL A 323 11.20 -7.28 -2.73
N TYR A 324 10.60 -6.11 -2.51
CA TYR A 324 10.52 -5.44 -1.21
C TYR A 324 9.07 -5.24 -0.81
N GLY A 325 8.81 -5.21 0.47
CA GLY A 325 7.47 -5.01 1.04
C GLY A 325 7.42 -5.41 2.52
N VAL A 326 6.24 -5.73 3.02
CA VAL A 326 6.03 -6.24 4.39
C VAL A 326 6.83 -7.52 4.61
N PRO A 327 7.53 -7.69 5.73
CA PRO A 327 8.31 -8.90 6.03
C PRO A 327 7.49 -10.18 5.85
N ASN A 328 8.12 -11.25 5.35
CA ASN A 328 7.50 -12.56 5.35
C ASN A 328 7.47 -13.12 6.78
N GLU A 329 6.40 -13.82 7.14
CA GLU A 329 6.29 -14.55 8.41
C GLU A 329 7.29 -15.71 8.47
N TYR A 330 7.50 -16.38 7.32
CA TYR A 330 8.38 -17.54 7.17
C TYR A 330 9.47 -17.29 6.15
N ARG A 331 10.63 -17.94 6.32
CA ARG A 331 11.65 -18.06 5.28
C ARG A 331 11.15 -19.03 4.22
N ILE A 332 11.19 -18.63 2.95
CA ILE A 332 10.65 -19.43 1.86
C ILE A 332 11.79 -19.99 1.01
N GLU A 333 11.74 -21.30 0.76
CA GLU A 333 12.63 -22.01 -0.14
C GLU A 333 11.87 -22.68 -1.26
N ARG A 334 12.58 -23.04 -2.32
CA ARG A 334 12.02 -23.70 -3.51
C ARG A 334 12.66 -25.07 -3.69
N GLU A 335 11.85 -26.08 -3.86
CA GLU A 335 12.27 -27.46 -4.07
C GLU A 335 11.68 -27.98 -5.38
N SER A 336 12.49 -28.72 -6.17
CA SER A 336 12.05 -29.36 -7.41
C SER A 336 12.46 -30.83 -7.39
N GLU A 337 11.47 -31.68 -7.55
CA GLU A 337 11.63 -33.10 -7.88
C GLU A 337 11.47 -33.25 -9.39
N SER A 338 12.38 -33.94 -10.06
CA SER A 338 12.32 -34.10 -11.51
C SER A 338 12.75 -35.47 -11.97
N GLU A 339 12.05 -35.98 -12.97
CA GLU A 339 12.30 -37.23 -13.65
C GLU A 339 12.64 -36.95 -15.11
N ARG A 340 13.70 -37.56 -15.61
CA ARG A 340 14.16 -37.44 -16.97
C ARG A 340 13.33 -38.34 -17.89
N VAL A 341 12.91 -37.81 -19.06
CA VAL A 341 12.26 -38.54 -20.14
C VAL A 341 13.22 -38.57 -21.32
N PRO A 342 13.88 -39.72 -21.58
CA PRO A 342 14.91 -39.83 -22.62
C PRO A 342 14.37 -39.50 -24.01
N PHE A 343 15.17 -38.87 -24.84
CA PHE A 343 14.90 -38.71 -26.27
C PHE A 343 15.20 -39.99 -27.05
N GLU A 344 14.61 -40.12 -28.24
CA GLU A 344 14.89 -41.17 -29.19
C GLU A 344 15.78 -40.68 -30.34
N THR A 345 16.50 -41.58 -30.98
CA THR A 345 17.27 -41.28 -32.20
C THR A 345 16.45 -41.78 -33.40
N ARG A 346 16.18 -40.88 -34.36
CA ARG A 346 15.54 -41.19 -35.62
C ARG A 346 16.52 -41.00 -36.76
N TYR A 347 16.48 -41.89 -37.73
CA TYR A 347 17.29 -41.83 -38.95
C TYR A 347 16.40 -41.41 -40.09
N VAL A 348 16.89 -40.52 -40.94
CA VAL A 348 16.21 -40.07 -42.18
C VAL A 348 17.16 -40.20 -43.34
N SER A 349 16.69 -40.63 -44.48
CA SER A 349 17.52 -40.76 -45.71
C SER A 349 17.86 -39.36 -46.30
N ASP A 350 19.10 -39.20 -46.76
CA ASP A 350 19.59 -37.99 -47.47
C ASP A 350 20.42 -38.43 -48.65
N GLU A 351 19.94 -38.14 -49.86
CA GLU A 351 20.57 -38.50 -51.13
C GLU A 351 21.92 -37.80 -51.39
N THR A 352 22.18 -36.74 -50.62
CA THR A 352 23.45 -35.97 -50.75
C THR A 352 24.61 -36.56 -50.00
N LEU A 353 24.36 -37.59 -49.15
CA LEU A 353 25.40 -38.19 -48.34
C LEU A 353 26.00 -39.42 -49.03
N GLY A 354 27.32 -39.53 -48.98
CA GLY A 354 28.07 -40.68 -49.45
C GLY A 354 28.00 -41.88 -48.49
N GLY A 355 28.43 -43.08 -48.99
CA GLY A 355 28.39 -44.31 -48.19
C GLY A 355 29.14 -44.16 -46.87
N GLY A 356 28.46 -44.42 -45.75
CA GLY A 356 28.99 -44.35 -44.37
C GLY A 356 28.99 -42.98 -43.71
N GLU A 357 28.60 -41.90 -44.46
CA GLU A 357 28.46 -40.58 -43.88
C GLU A 357 27.20 -40.45 -43.04
N GLN A 358 27.29 -39.69 -41.94
CA GLN A 358 26.15 -39.33 -41.10
C GLN A 358 26.19 -37.84 -40.77
N LYS A 359 25.01 -37.19 -40.84
CA LYS A 359 24.86 -35.79 -40.48
C LYS A 359 23.81 -35.61 -39.45
N VAL A 360 24.13 -35.01 -38.29
CA VAL A 360 23.15 -34.67 -37.23
C VAL A 360 22.33 -33.46 -37.72
N LEU A 361 21.09 -33.67 -38.03
CA LEU A 361 20.13 -32.59 -38.42
C LEU A 361 19.52 -31.93 -37.17
N VAL A 362 19.15 -32.73 -36.17
CA VAL A 362 18.58 -32.25 -34.92
C VAL A 362 19.33 -32.88 -33.75
N ARG A 363 19.83 -32.06 -32.82
CA ARG A 363 20.43 -32.55 -31.57
C ARG A 363 19.30 -32.95 -30.64
N GLY A 364 19.33 -34.21 -30.15
CA GLY A 364 18.38 -34.67 -29.15
C GLY A 364 18.50 -33.89 -27.83
N SER A 365 17.37 -33.75 -27.15
CA SER A 365 17.29 -33.21 -25.80
C SER A 365 16.22 -33.95 -25.02
N ASP A 366 16.55 -34.39 -23.80
CA ASP A 366 15.57 -35.07 -22.95
C ASP A 366 14.44 -34.15 -22.54
N GLY A 367 13.27 -34.74 -22.42
CA GLY A 367 12.15 -34.16 -21.71
C GLY A 367 12.32 -34.33 -20.19
N VAL A 368 11.49 -33.62 -19.44
CA VAL A 368 11.48 -33.69 -17.98
C VAL A 368 10.06 -33.61 -17.45
N LYS A 369 9.68 -34.51 -16.53
CA LYS A 369 8.53 -34.37 -15.66
C LYS A 369 8.99 -33.82 -14.33
N SER A 370 8.30 -32.80 -13.80
CA SER A 370 8.69 -32.17 -12.53
C SER A 370 7.49 -31.88 -11.62
N LYS A 371 7.79 -31.88 -10.31
CA LYS A 371 6.94 -31.32 -9.26
C LYS A 371 7.74 -30.26 -8.53
N SER A 372 7.22 -29.05 -8.46
CA SER A 372 7.86 -27.97 -7.72
C SER A 372 7.06 -27.62 -6.47
N TYR A 373 7.77 -27.23 -5.40
CA TYR A 373 7.20 -26.96 -4.10
C TYR A 373 7.75 -25.65 -3.55
N LEU A 374 6.95 -24.99 -2.72
CA LEU A 374 7.36 -23.93 -1.81
C LEU A 374 7.44 -24.52 -0.40
N CYS A 375 8.59 -24.37 0.25
CA CYS A 375 8.86 -24.82 1.60
C CYS A 375 9.00 -23.63 2.52
N TYR A 376 8.21 -23.59 3.59
CA TYR A 376 8.14 -22.50 4.55
C TYR A 376 8.80 -22.92 5.84
N TYR A 377 9.75 -22.12 6.33
CA TYR A 377 10.55 -22.41 7.50
C TYR A 377 10.37 -21.36 8.58
N ASP A 378 10.19 -21.82 9.82
CA ASP A 378 10.37 -21.01 11.02
C ASP A 378 11.75 -21.35 11.60
N GLY A 379 12.69 -20.41 11.51
CA GLY A 379 14.11 -20.69 11.71
C GLY A 379 14.59 -21.83 10.79
N GLU A 380 15.00 -22.97 11.36
CA GLU A 380 15.41 -24.17 10.63
C GLU A 380 14.30 -25.25 10.52
N THR A 381 13.12 -25.00 11.12
CA THR A 381 12.03 -25.98 11.15
C THR A 381 11.15 -25.80 9.93
N LEU A 382 10.96 -26.88 9.15
CA LEU A 382 10.00 -26.91 8.05
C LEU A 382 8.56 -26.92 8.63
N VAL A 383 7.83 -25.82 8.47
CA VAL A 383 6.45 -25.68 8.93
C VAL A 383 5.45 -26.20 7.89
N LYS A 384 5.73 -25.90 6.60
CA LYS A 384 4.78 -26.20 5.53
C LYS A 384 5.53 -26.46 4.21
N ARG A 385 5.12 -27.49 3.47
CA ARG A 385 5.56 -27.78 2.10
C ARG A 385 4.34 -27.80 1.18
N VAL A 386 4.29 -26.90 0.21
CA VAL A 386 3.13 -26.73 -0.67
C VAL A 386 3.53 -27.07 -2.10
N LEU A 387 2.78 -27.95 -2.74
CA LEU A 387 2.93 -28.19 -4.17
C LEU A 387 2.55 -26.93 -4.94
N LEU A 388 3.52 -26.39 -5.69
CA LEU A 388 3.33 -25.19 -6.51
C LEU A 388 2.71 -25.56 -7.86
N ARG A 389 3.35 -26.49 -8.60
CA ARG A 389 2.84 -26.99 -9.88
C ARG A 389 3.49 -28.33 -10.28
N LYS A 390 2.85 -29.01 -11.25
CA LYS A 390 3.37 -30.19 -11.94
C LYS A 390 3.55 -29.81 -13.39
N ASP A 391 4.73 -30.07 -13.94
CA ASP A 391 5.09 -29.71 -15.30
C ASP A 391 5.64 -30.89 -16.07
N GLU A 392 5.40 -30.89 -17.38
CA GLU A 392 5.99 -31.82 -18.33
C GLU A 392 6.62 -31.03 -19.48
N TYR A 393 7.93 -31.12 -19.63
CA TYR A 393 8.71 -30.50 -20.68
C TYR A 393 8.95 -31.53 -21.78
N LYS A 394 8.72 -31.10 -23.05
CA LYS A 394 8.81 -31.99 -24.19
C LYS A 394 10.25 -32.44 -24.42
N LYS A 395 10.45 -33.71 -24.81
CA LYS A 395 11.69 -34.22 -25.39
C LYS A 395 11.82 -33.73 -26.84
N VAL A 396 13.03 -33.60 -27.32
CA VAL A 396 13.34 -33.36 -28.73
C VAL A 396 14.16 -34.57 -29.22
N ASP A 397 13.60 -35.36 -30.12
CA ASP A 397 14.29 -36.53 -30.65
C ASP A 397 15.48 -36.11 -31.50
N LYS A 398 16.59 -36.87 -31.41
CA LYS A 398 17.76 -36.70 -32.25
C LYS A 398 17.42 -37.17 -33.67
N VAL A 399 17.74 -36.35 -34.69
CA VAL A 399 17.56 -36.73 -36.10
C VAL A 399 18.91 -36.77 -36.75
N ILE A 400 19.28 -37.95 -37.32
CA ILE A 400 20.50 -38.18 -38.08
C ILE A 400 20.13 -38.51 -39.51
N ALA A 401 20.69 -37.75 -40.46
CA ALA A 401 20.63 -38.08 -41.85
C ALA A 401 21.66 -39.17 -42.19
N VAL A 402 21.25 -40.16 -42.94
CA VAL A 402 22.08 -41.27 -43.43
C VAL A 402 21.90 -41.40 -44.95
N PRO A 403 22.85 -41.96 -45.70
CA PRO A 403 22.69 -42.21 -47.14
C PRO A 403 21.45 -43.06 -47.44
N LEU A 404 20.88 -42.88 -48.65
CA LEU A 404 19.90 -43.82 -49.14
C LEU A 404 20.51 -45.23 -49.15
N GLN A 405 19.89 -46.17 -48.41
CA GLN A 405 20.19 -47.60 -48.65
C GLN A 405 19.69 -47.94 -50.04
N THR A 406 20.62 -47.96 -51.03
CA THR A 406 20.34 -48.68 -52.25
C THR A 406 20.23 -50.17 -51.89
N ASP A 407 19.03 -50.72 -52.01
CA ASP A 407 18.85 -52.20 -51.97
C ASP A 407 19.70 -52.79 -53.09
N LEU A 408 20.92 -53.13 -52.74
CA LEU A 408 21.78 -54.03 -53.54
C LEU A 408 21.66 -55.40 -52.92
N ASP A 409 20.53 -56.07 -53.13
CA ASP A 409 20.38 -57.52 -53.09
C ASP A 409 19.07 -57.89 -53.81
N ALA A 410 19.17 -58.13 -55.14
CA ALA A 410 18.24 -58.93 -55.90
C ALA A 410 18.99 -60.12 -56.53
#